data_af00fd0bbaa4544763968eae1cdb509b
#
_entry.id   af00fd0bbaa4544763968eae1cdb509b
#
_cell.length_a   1.000
_cell.length_b   1.000
_cell.length_c   1.000
_cell.angle_alpha   90.00
_cell.angle_beta   90.00
_cell.angle_gamma   90.00
#
_symmetry.space_group_name_H-M   'P 1'
#
loop_
_entity.id
_entity.type
_entity.pdbx_description
1 polymer ?
#
loop_
_entity_poly.entity_id
_entity_poly.type
_entity_poly.pdbx_seq_one_letter_code
_entity_poly.pdbx_strand_id
1 'polypeptide(L)'
;VNGEIEVKNNTLQIQDLSLLHGENDAILNGSVNNLVGYLVENQELLLDLKLSSNYLNLEPYFENTSDSKESEERGTVSLYLYPSVKELSYQEYHLKNFSSDLLWKNSNLDLRNCRFNFLEGEIETDFFWRSKTSGTHITYANANLKNIDLAKLFKTFNNFGQKTIESQHLKGFASCMLDFSANWDQDWKVDPSSIQIESDLIIENGELLNFKPIEKLASYIELEELQHIKFKTLQNHILVKNKTIYIPRFQVNNSALNLTLEGSHTFDNQIDYQFELVLNELLGRKVKKPKENEFGYVEDDGLGRTKIFLKMTGNVDNPEVSYDKEQLKSHVKEKVNEEKQTIKRLLNEEFGLFKNDSISKPKKKETEEKPFTIEWDDSENQDTSQTKSEKKEESQSEKKKTKKGKFGKFIDKIAQPNEEEYVEPKEN
;
A
#
# COMPACT_ATOMS: atom_id res chain seq x y z
N VAL A 1 -19.28 -4.75 37.86
CA VAL A 1 -20.24 -5.28 36.87
C VAL A 1 -21.61 -4.77 37.23
N ASN A 2 -22.31 -4.16 36.31
CA ASN A 2 -23.68 -3.69 36.45
C ASN A 2 -24.43 -3.90 35.13
N GLY A 3 -25.68 -4.31 35.13
CA GLY A 3 -26.48 -4.58 33.94
C GLY A 3 -27.55 -5.62 34.19
N GLU A 4 -28.35 -5.92 33.17
CA GLU A 4 -29.43 -6.91 33.25
C GLU A 4 -29.08 -8.15 32.39
N ILE A 5 -29.31 -9.32 32.97
CA ILE A 5 -29.15 -10.61 32.29
C ILE A 5 -30.44 -11.41 32.49
N GLU A 6 -31.12 -11.73 31.40
CA GLU A 6 -32.30 -12.57 31.40
C GLU A 6 -32.03 -13.89 30.72
N VAL A 7 -32.42 -15.02 31.31
CA VAL A 7 -32.33 -16.34 30.70
C VAL A 7 -33.72 -16.78 30.28
N LYS A 8 -33.91 -17.01 28.99
CA LYS A 8 -35.18 -17.46 28.43
C LYS A 8 -34.99 -18.38 27.24
N ASN A 9 -35.66 -19.53 27.25
CA ASN A 9 -35.63 -20.50 26.14
C ASN A 9 -34.19 -20.83 25.64
N ASN A 10 -33.29 -21.21 26.54
CA ASN A 10 -31.89 -21.53 26.23
C ASN A 10 -31.05 -20.37 25.62
N THR A 11 -31.55 -19.13 25.74
CA THR A 11 -30.88 -17.91 25.33
C THR A 11 -30.64 -17.03 26.54
N LEU A 12 -29.45 -16.50 26.66
CA LEU A 12 -29.09 -15.49 27.66
C LEU A 12 -29.09 -14.14 26.95
N GLN A 13 -30.04 -13.28 27.33
CA GLN A 13 -30.10 -11.90 26.86
C GLN A 13 -29.29 -10.99 27.80
N ILE A 14 -28.45 -10.16 27.20
CA ILE A 14 -27.58 -9.20 27.92
C ILE A 14 -28.03 -7.79 27.56
N GLN A 15 -28.32 -6.98 28.57
CA GLN A 15 -28.69 -5.59 28.39
C GLN A 15 -27.86 -4.68 29.31
N ASP A 16 -27.18 -3.73 28.69
CA ASP A 16 -26.36 -2.70 29.30
C ASP A 16 -25.36 -3.25 30.36
N LEU A 17 -24.76 -4.42 30.07
CA LEU A 17 -23.81 -5.04 30.96
C LEU A 17 -22.52 -4.25 30.97
N SER A 18 -22.35 -3.42 32.01
CA SER A 18 -21.14 -2.62 32.21
C SER A 18 -20.06 -3.41 32.92
N LEU A 19 -18.90 -3.49 32.31
CA LEU A 19 -17.71 -4.18 32.81
C LEU A 19 -16.58 -3.14 33.00
N LEU A 20 -15.89 -3.24 34.13
CA LEU A 20 -14.68 -2.45 34.41
C LEU A 20 -13.56 -3.41 34.80
N HIS A 21 -12.41 -3.29 34.13
CA HIS A 21 -11.20 -4.08 34.44
C HIS A 21 -9.96 -3.21 34.31
N GLY A 22 -9.40 -2.77 35.43
CA GLY A 22 -8.35 -1.75 35.42
C GLY A 22 -8.87 -0.44 34.83
N GLU A 23 -8.22 0.05 33.80
CA GLU A 23 -8.62 1.24 33.04
C GLU A 23 -9.63 0.94 31.91
N ASN A 24 -9.84 -0.36 31.61
CA ASN A 24 -10.74 -0.80 30.55
C ASN A 24 -12.20 -0.65 30.99
N ASP A 25 -13.00 -0.01 30.15
CA ASP A 25 -14.45 0.04 30.25
C ASP A 25 -15.10 -0.69 29.07
N ALA A 26 -16.18 -1.40 29.32
CA ALA A 26 -16.97 -2.02 28.26
C ALA A 26 -18.44 -2.08 28.65
N ILE A 27 -19.31 -1.80 27.71
CA ILE A 27 -20.74 -2.03 27.79
C ILE A 27 -21.09 -3.06 26.72
N LEU A 28 -21.68 -4.17 27.16
CA LEU A 28 -22.10 -5.27 26.29
C LEU A 28 -23.62 -5.33 26.23
N ASN A 29 -24.12 -5.51 25.00
CA ASN A 29 -25.52 -5.79 24.68
C ASN A 29 -25.61 -6.94 23.69
N GLY A 30 -26.63 -7.79 23.78
CA GLY A 30 -26.83 -8.85 22.81
C GLY A 30 -27.31 -10.16 23.40
N SER A 31 -26.92 -11.28 22.79
CA SER A 31 -27.42 -12.59 23.21
C SER A 31 -26.35 -13.67 23.14
N VAL A 32 -26.48 -14.65 24.01
CA VAL A 32 -25.75 -15.92 23.97
C VAL A 32 -26.76 -17.03 23.79
N ASN A 33 -26.68 -17.72 22.67
CA ASN A 33 -27.66 -18.75 22.27
C ASN A 33 -27.06 -20.14 22.42
N ASN A 34 -27.94 -21.10 22.71
CA ASN A 34 -27.62 -22.53 22.85
C ASN A 34 -26.68 -22.86 24.05
N LEU A 35 -26.85 -22.14 25.17
CA LEU A 35 -26.01 -22.34 26.37
C LEU A 35 -26.11 -23.77 26.93
N VAL A 36 -27.30 -24.34 27.00
CA VAL A 36 -27.53 -25.69 27.53
C VAL A 36 -26.95 -26.74 26.56
N GLY A 37 -27.19 -26.61 25.27
CA GLY A 37 -26.60 -27.50 24.26
C GLY A 37 -25.07 -27.52 24.28
N TYR A 38 -24.47 -26.33 24.47
CA TYR A 38 -23.01 -26.22 24.63
C TYR A 38 -22.48 -26.87 25.88
N LEU A 39 -23.13 -26.67 27.06
CA LEU A 39 -22.65 -27.18 28.34
C LEU A 39 -22.88 -28.67 28.51
N VAL A 40 -23.93 -29.23 27.89
CA VAL A 40 -24.39 -30.62 28.18
C VAL A 40 -24.14 -31.53 26.96
N GLU A 41 -24.26 -31.01 25.74
CA GLU A 41 -24.24 -31.82 24.50
C GLU A 41 -23.08 -31.51 23.58
N ASN A 42 -22.13 -30.66 23.99
CA ASN A 42 -21.00 -30.21 23.20
C ASN A 42 -21.39 -29.57 21.84
N GLN A 43 -22.55 -28.93 21.78
CA GLN A 43 -23.02 -28.21 20.62
C GLN A 43 -22.35 -26.84 20.47
N GLU A 44 -22.62 -26.17 19.33
CA GLU A 44 -22.10 -24.83 19.06
C GLU A 44 -22.77 -23.79 20.00
N LEU A 45 -21.93 -22.95 20.63
CA LEU A 45 -22.34 -21.75 21.36
C LEU A 45 -22.29 -20.55 20.41
N LEU A 46 -23.39 -19.82 20.27
CA LEU A 46 -23.47 -18.66 19.43
C LEU A 46 -23.60 -17.38 20.26
N LEU A 47 -22.62 -16.50 20.13
CA LEU A 47 -22.61 -15.17 20.72
C LEU A 47 -22.87 -14.11 19.65
N ASP A 48 -23.84 -13.23 19.89
CA ASP A 48 -24.16 -12.07 19.06
C ASP A 48 -24.18 -10.85 19.93
N LEU A 49 -23.08 -10.07 19.90
CA LEU A 49 -22.79 -9.04 20.91
C LEU A 49 -22.41 -7.71 20.26
N LYS A 50 -22.92 -6.63 20.85
CA LYS A 50 -22.45 -5.26 20.61
C LYS A 50 -21.60 -4.84 21.81
N LEU A 51 -20.41 -4.31 21.52
CA LEU A 51 -19.48 -3.80 22.51
C LEU A 51 -19.29 -2.30 22.30
N SER A 52 -19.49 -1.51 23.33
CA SER A 52 -19.16 -0.08 23.34
C SER A 52 -18.13 0.18 24.43
N SER A 53 -17.09 0.94 24.14
CA SER A 53 -16.02 1.27 25.09
C SER A 53 -15.47 2.68 24.82
N ASN A 54 -15.09 3.41 25.87
CA ASN A 54 -14.33 4.64 25.72
C ASN A 54 -12.83 4.33 25.62
N TYR A 55 -12.35 3.40 26.45
CA TYR A 55 -10.96 2.97 26.45
C TYR A 55 -10.84 1.45 26.63
N LEU A 56 -10.11 0.80 25.72
CA LEU A 56 -9.85 -0.63 25.76
C LEU A 56 -8.38 -0.91 25.45
N ASN A 57 -7.62 -1.35 26.47
CA ASN A 57 -6.28 -1.89 26.30
C ASN A 57 -6.36 -3.40 26.22
N LEU A 58 -5.86 -3.97 25.12
CA LEU A 58 -5.91 -5.40 24.87
C LEU A 58 -4.74 -6.18 25.48
N GLU A 59 -3.66 -5.52 25.86
CA GLU A 59 -2.43 -6.15 26.36
C GLU A 59 -2.66 -7.15 27.51
N PRO A 60 -3.43 -6.81 28.57
CA PRO A 60 -3.65 -7.74 29.68
C PRO A 60 -4.34 -9.06 29.31
N TYR A 61 -5.01 -9.10 28.15
CA TYR A 61 -5.75 -10.28 27.68
C TYR A 61 -4.93 -11.22 26.81
N PHE A 62 -3.78 -10.76 26.31
CA PHE A 62 -2.89 -11.54 25.45
C PHE A 62 -1.59 -12.01 26.14
N GLU A 63 -1.19 -11.40 27.26
CA GLU A 63 0.05 -11.75 27.96
C GLU A 63 0.03 -13.13 28.65
N ASN A 64 -1.13 -13.73 28.91
CA ASN A 64 -1.27 -14.94 29.73
C ASN A 64 -1.70 -16.19 28.97
N THR A 65 -1.44 -16.29 27.65
CA THR A 65 -1.90 -17.43 26.85
C THR A 65 -0.96 -18.66 26.90
N SER A 66 0.07 -18.68 27.76
CA SER A 66 1.06 -19.79 27.84
C SER A 66 0.61 -21.02 28.65
N ASP A 67 -0.52 -20.99 29.37
CA ASP A 67 -1.06 -22.11 30.10
C ASP A 67 -2.33 -22.70 29.45
N SER A 68 -2.25 -23.09 28.18
CA SER A 68 -3.31 -23.95 27.63
C SER A 68 -3.20 -25.37 28.20
N LYS A 69 -3.84 -25.59 29.35
CA LYS A 69 -4.25 -26.96 29.74
C LYS A 69 -5.06 -27.51 28.55
N GLU A 70 -4.77 -28.76 28.17
CA GLU A 70 -5.61 -29.52 27.24
C GLU A 70 -7.08 -29.23 27.55
N SER A 71 -7.71 -28.45 26.69
CA SER A 71 -9.15 -28.18 26.81
C SER A 71 -9.87 -29.49 26.49
N GLU A 72 -10.66 -29.99 27.44
CA GLU A 72 -11.67 -31.00 27.12
C GLU A 72 -12.36 -30.62 25.82
N GLU A 73 -12.64 -31.61 24.95
CA GLU A 73 -13.36 -31.39 23.69
C GLU A 73 -14.74 -30.81 24.00
N ARG A 74 -14.82 -29.49 24.08
CA ARG A 74 -16.07 -28.74 24.20
C ARG A 74 -16.59 -28.37 22.81
N GLY A 75 -17.87 -28.09 22.75
CA GLY A 75 -18.49 -27.60 21.53
C GLY A 75 -17.79 -26.34 20.93
N THR A 76 -18.01 -26.07 19.68
CA THR A 76 -17.44 -24.89 19.00
C THR A 76 -18.07 -23.59 19.50
N VAL A 77 -17.33 -22.49 19.41
CA VAL A 77 -17.84 -21.15 19.73
C VAL A 77 -17.83 -20.30 18.49
N SER A 78 -18.96 -19.71 18.16
CA SER A 78 -19.10 -18.67 17.12
C SER A 78 -19.42 -17.34 17.77
N LEU A 79 -18.61 -16.33 17.51
CA LEU A 79 -18.76 -14.97 18.03
C LEU A 79 -19.00 -13.99 16.90
N TYR A 80 -20.18 -13.39 16.88
CA TYR A 80 -20.47 -12.16 16.15
C TYR A 80 -20.32 -11.01 17.13
N LEU A 81 -19.36 -10.11 16.87
CA LEU A 81 -19.10 -8.97 17.72
C LEU A 81 -19.09 -7.68 16.90
N TYR A 82 -19.81 -6.68 17.36
CA TYR A 82 -19.90 -5.35 16.76
C TYR A 82 -19.26 -4.33 17.71
N PRO A 83 -17.92 -4.20 17.72
CA PRO A 83 -17.22 -3.27 18.59
C PRO A 83 -17.35 -1.83 18.09
N SER A 84 -17.47 -0.91 19.04
CA SER A 84 -17.35 0.54 18.86
C SER A 84 -16.51 1.09 20.01
N VAL A 85 -15.24 1.34 19.75
CA VAL A 85 -14.24 1.71 20.76
C VAL A 85 -13.64 3.05 20.42
N LYS A 86 -13.70 4.03 21.34
CA LYS A 86 -13.14 5.36 21.08
C LYS A 86 -11.61 5.34 21.05
N GLU A 87 -11.00 4.67 22.04
CA GLU A 87 -9.56 4.50 22.14
C GLU A 87 -9.22 3.03 22.39
N LEU A 88 -8.59 2.39 21.40
CA LEU A 88 -8.12 1.00 21.45
C LEU A 88 -6.60 0.97 21.46
N SER A 89 -6.00 0.32 22.44
CA SER A 89 -4.54 0.18 22.51
C SER A 89 -4.11 -1.28 22.66
N TYR A 90 -2.96 -1.56 22.07
CA TYR A 90 -2.23 -2.81 22.24
C TYR A 90 -0.74 -2.53 22.03
N GLN A 91 0.07 -2.72 23.05
CA GLN A 91 1.48 -2.32 23.07
C GLN A 91 1.63 -0.83 22.66
N GLU A 92 2.49 -0.55 21.66
CA GLU A 92 2.69 0.81 21.09
C GLU A 92 1.62 1.26 20.07
N TYR A 93 0.67 0.39 19.73
CA TYR A 93 -0.37 0.71 18.75
C TYR A 93 -1.58 1.35 19.44
N HIS A 94 -1.93 2.56 19.02
CA HIS A 94 -3.05 3.33 19.53
C HIS A 94 -3.99 3.69 18.39
N LEU A 95 -5.15 3.09 18.39
CA LEU A 95 -6.22 3.32 17.41
C LEU A 95 -7.31 4.17 18.03
N LYS A 96 -7.90 5.08 17.26
CA LYS A 96 -9.07 5.87 17.68
C LYS A 96 -10.27 5.54 16.82
N ASN A 97 -11.46 5.64 17.43
CA ASN A 97 -12.73 5.44 16.74
C ASN A 97 -12.83 4.09 16.03
N PHE A 98 -12.35 3.03 16.68
CA PHE A 98 -12.37 1.68 16.12
C PHE A 98 -13.79 1.14 16.03
N SER A 99 -14.18 0.62 14.88
CA SER A 99 -15.42 -0.13 14.67
C SER A 99 -15.23 -1.24 13.62
N SER A 100 -15.97 -2.32 13.75
CA SER A 100 -15.90 -3.46 12.82
C SER A 100 -17.12 -4.36 12.96
N ASP A 101 -17.38 -5.17 11.94
CA ASP A 101 -18.19 -6.38 12.02
C ASP A 101 -17.24 -7.57 12.18
N LEU A 102 -17.08 -8.10 13.39
CA LEU A 102 -16.18 -9.20 13.71
C LEU A 102 -16.93 -10.51 13.76
N LEU A 103 -16.45 -11.50 13.02
CA LEU A 103 -16.85 -12.89 13.15
C LEU A 103 -15.65 -13.76 13.51
N TRP A 104 -15.72 -14.43 14.66
CA TRP A 104 -14.81 -15.49 15.02
C TRP A 104 -15.54 -16.83 14.97
N LYS A 105 -15.07 -17.75 14.14
CA LYS A 105 -15.64 -19.10 14.01
C LYS A 105 -14.58 -20.11 13.56
N ASN A 106 -14.53 -21.29 14.17
CA ASN A 106 -13.62 -22.37 13.80
C ASN A 106 -12.16 -21.89 13.66
N SER A 107 -11.66 -21.12 14.62
CA SER A 107 -10.32 -20.52 14.61
C SER A 107 -10.04 -19.59 13.41
N ASN A 108 -11.08 -19.13 12.72
CA ASN A 108 -11.00 -18.12 11.68
C ASN A 108 -11.53 -16.79 12.21
N LEU A 109 -10.94 -15.70 11.75
CA LEU A 109 -11.37 -14.34 12.06
C LEU A 109 -11.70 -13.59 10.78
N ASP A 110 -12.88 -12.99 10.74
CA ASP A 110 -13.27 -11.98 9.76
C ASP A 110 -13.46 -10.65 10.48
N LEU A 111 -12.73 -9.62 10.07
CA LEU A 111 -13.03 -8.24 10.39
C LEU A 111 -13.51 -7.59 9.11
N ARG A 112 -14.79 -7.23 9.05
CA ARG A 112 -15.38 -6.55 7.89
C ARG A 112 -15.79 -5.13 8.28
N ASN A 113 -15.83 -4.24 7.30
CA ASN A 113 -16.19 -2.83 7.52
C ASN A 113 -15.35 -2.19 8.65
N CYS A 114 -14.12 -2.69 8.86
CA CYS A 114 -13.26 -2.23 9.93
C CYS A 114 -12.78 -0.81 9.64
N ARG A 115 -12.99 0.11 10.58
CA ARG A 115 -12.62 1.52 10.46
C ARG A 115 -11.97 2.01 11.73
N PHE A 116 -10.91 2.77 11.57
CA PHE A 116 -10.24 3.43 12.70
C PHE A 116 -9.34 4.56 12.23
N ASN A 117 -8.97 5.44 13.15
CA ASN A 117 -7.94 6.45 12.92
C ASN A 117 -6.61 5.94 13.49
N PHE A 118 -5.55 6.11 12.71
CA PHE A 118 -4.19 5.71 13.07
C PHE A 118 -3.17 6.59 12.36
N LEU A 119 -2.11 7.00 13.05
CA LEU A 119 -0.99 7.81 12.49
C LEU A 119 -1.47 9.06 11.75
N GLU A 120 -2.36 9.82 12.35
CA GLU A 120 -3.01 11.05 11.83
C GLU A 120 -4.02 10.81 10.69
N GLY A 121 -4.13 9.59 10.17
CA GLY A 121 -5.01 9.26 9.07
C GLY A 121 -6.18 8.36 9.42
N GLU A 122 -6.90 7.95 8.39
CA GLU A 122 -8.02 7.03 8.46
C GLU A 122 -7.69 5.72 7.75
N ILE A 123 -8.11 4.60 8.31
CA ILE A 123 -7.99 3.28 7.71
C ILE A 123 -9.36 2.63 7.66
N GLU A 124 -9.74 2.19 6.47
CA GLU A 124 -10.89 1.32 6.23
C GLU A 124 -10.35 -0.01 5.68
N THR A 125 -10.71 -1.14 6.29
CA THR A 125 -10.17 -2.44 5.86
C THR A 125 -11.15 -3.57 6.10
N ASP A 126 -11.08 -4.57 5.20
CA ASP A 126 -11.54 -5.91 5.47
C ASP A 126 -10.30 -6.78 5.74
N PHE A 127 -10.29 -7.49 6.86
CA PHE A 127 -9.18 -8.35 7.26
C PHE A 127 -9.68 -9.75 7.54
N PHE A 128 -8.96 -10.76 7.07
CA PHE A 128 -9.30 -12.17 7.22
C PHE A 128 -8.10 -12.96 7.73
N TRP A 129 -8.33 -13.72 8.78
CA TRP A 129 -7.39 -14.69 9.29
C TRP A 129 -7.95 -16.09 9.11
N ARG A 130 -7.17 -16.99 8.52
CA ARG A 130 -7.58 -18.37 8.24
C ARG A 130 -6.56 -19.34 8.83
N SER A 131 -7.02 -20.16 9.76
CA SER A 131 -6.22 -21.25 10.33
C SER A 131 -6.32 -22.49 9.43
N LYS A 132 -5.19 -23.14 9.20
CA LYS A 132 -5.12 -24.43 8.49
C LYS A 132 -4.98 -25.57 9.51
N THR A 133 -5.42 -26.77 9.12
CA THR A 133 -5.27 -27.99 9.93
C THR A 133 -3.81 -28.32 10.26
N SER A 134 -2.85 -27.82 9.50
CA SER A 134 -1.41 -27.96 9.76
C SER A 134 -0.89 -27.06 10.90
N GLY A 135 -1.74 -26.23 11.51
CA GLY A 135 -1.34 -25.21 12.49
C GLY A 135 -0.71 -23.96 11.89
N THR A 136 -0.63 -23.87 10.57
CA THR A 136 -0.21 -22.64 9.88
C THR A 136 -1.39 -21.73 9.61
N HIS A 137 -1.14 -20.47 9.35
CA HIS A 137 -2.19 -19.47 9.14
C HIS A 137 -1.97 -18.66 7.88
N ILE A 138 -3.05 -18.10 7.33
CA ILE A 138 -2.98 -17.15 6.21
C ILE A 138 -3.75 -15.91 6.62
N THR A 139 -3.18 -14.75 6.31
CA THR A 139 -3.87 -13.45 6.40
C THR A 139 -4.14 -12.88 5.02
N TYR A 140 -5.28 -12.21 4.92
CA TYR A 140 -5.64 -11.37 3.77
C TYR A 140 -6.17 -10.05 4.30
N ALA A 141 -5.83 -8.95 3.64
CA ALA A 141 -6.40 -7.66 3.92
C ALA A 141 -6.61 -6.89 2.62
N ASN A 142 -7.75 -6.20 2.54
CA ASN A 142 -7.98 -5.15 1.56
C ASN A 142 -8.19 -3.87 2.34
N ALA A 143 -7.32 -2.89 2.16
CA ALA A 143 -7.33 -1.68 2.96
C ALA A 143 -7.32 -0.42 2.09
N ASN A 144 -8.02 0.60 2.55
CA ASN A 144 -7.98 1.95 2.04
C ASN A 144 -7.44 2.86 3.16
N LEU A 145 -6.21 3.32 2.96
CA LEU A 145 -5.51 4.20 3.87
C LEU A 145 -5.61 5.63 3.34
N LYS A 146 -5.92 6.59 4.20
CA LYS A 146 -6.04 8.00 3.83
C LYS A 146 -5.20 8.85 4.76
N ASN A 147 -4.35 9.67 4.18
CA ASN A 147 -3.60 10.71 4.89
C ASN A 147 -2.75 10.19 6.07
N ILE A 148 -2.05 9.08 5.89
CA ILE A 148 -1.17 8.48 6.90
C ILE A 148 0.17 9.23 6.92
N ASP A 149 0.60 9.71 8.09
CA ASP A 149 1.92 10.33 8.27
C ASP A 149 3.04 9.31 8.04
N LEU A 150 3.86 9.54 6.99
CA LEU A 150 4.92 8.60 6.58
C LEU A 150 6.02 8.45 7.63
N ALA A 151 6.45 9.54 8.27
CA ALA A 151 7.50 9.47 9.29
C ALA A 151 7.03 8.68 10.50
N LYS A 152 5.77 8.89 10.93
CA LYS A 152 5.16 8.11 12.02
C LYS A 152 4.98 6.65 11.63
N LEU A 153 4.55 6.38 10.39
CA LEU A 153 4.39 5.01 9.88
C LEU A 153 5.71 4.23 9.97
N PHE A 154 6.79 4.78 9.43
CA PHE A 154 8.10 4.13 9.48
C PHE A 154 8.61 3.98 10.91
N LYS A 155 8.42 4.98 11.77
CA LYS A 155 8.83 4.91 13.17
C LYS A 155 8.05 3.82 13.93
N THR A 156 6.72 3.77 13.80
CA THR A 156 5.86 2.80 14.50
C THR A 156 6.17 1.36 14.09
N PHE A 157 6.48 1.13 12.81
CA PHE A 157 6.85 -0.21 12.34
C PHE A 157 8.35 -0.47 12.31
N ASN A 158 9.14 0.24 13.15
CA ASN A 158 10.59 0.06 13.26
C ASN A 158 11.27 0.04 11.89
N ASN A 159 10.93 1.02 11.03
CA ASN A 159 11.40 1.15 9.65
C ASN A 159 11.21 -0.15 8.83
N PHE A 160 10.21 -0.97 9.14
CA PHE A 160 9.95 -2.29 8.53
C PHE A 160 11.18 -3.23 8.61
N GLY A 161 12.01 -3.11 9.67
CA GLY A 161 13.20 -3.91 9.88
C GLY A 161 14.37 -3.61 8.93
N GLN A 162 14.27 -2.58 8.09
CA GLN A 162 15.31 -2.16 7.16
C GLN A 162 16.00 -0.86 7.62
N LYS A 163 17.18 -0.54 7.06
CA LYS A 163 18.01 0.64 7.42
C LYS A 163 18.23 1.60 6.25
N THR A 164 17.63 1.33 5.12
CA THR A 164 17.84 2.10 3.89
C THR A 164 17.05 3.39 3.89
N ILE A 165 15.73 3.28 4.14
CA ILE A 165 14.82 4.41 4.30
C ILE A 165 14.30 4.37 5.73
N GLU A 166 14.64 5.35 6.52
CA GLU A 166 14.21 5.46 7.91
C GLU A 166 13.24 6.63 8.08
N SER A 167 12.51 6.63 9.17
CA SER A 167 11.52 7.67 9.49
C SER A 167 12.06 9.09 9.38
N GLN A 168 13.36 9.30 9.69
CA GLN A 168 14.03 10.59 9.62
C GLN A 168 14.29 11.08 8.18
N HIS A 169 14.27 10.17 7.21
CA HIS A 169 14.48 10.51 5.81
C HIS A 169 13.18 10.92 5.10
N LEU A 170 12.03 10.75 5.75
CA LEU A 170 10.72 10.89 5.12
C LEU A 170 9.88 11.95 5.78
N LYS A 171 9.19 12.75 4.95
CA LYS A 171 8.03 13.56 5.33
C LYS A 171 6.93 13.42 4.29
N GLY A 172 5.73 13.79 4.68
CA GLY A 172 4.54 13.77 3.84
C GLY A 172 3.50 12.79 4.31
N PHE A 173 2.40 12.76 3.58
CA PHE A 173 1.24 11.95 3.91
C PHE A 173 0.96 10.96 2.79
N ALA A 174 0.75 9.70 3.15
CA ALA A 174 0.43 8.64 2.21
C ALA A 174 -1.05 8.30 2.22
N SER A 175 -1.62 8.13 1.03
CA SER A 175 -2.92 7.50 0.83
C SER A 175 -2.75 6.34 -0.13
N CYS A 176 -3.32 5.18 0.17
CA CYS A 176 -3.21 4.04 -0.74
C CYS A 176 -4.41 3.09 -0.62
N MET A 177 -4.71 2.43 -1.74
CA MET A 177 -5.47 1.18 -1.74
C MET A 177 -4.47 0.03 -1.72
N LEU A 178 -4.64 -0.91 -0.79
CA LEU A 178 -3.70 -1.97 -0.50
C LEU A 178 -4.40 -3.32 -0.49
N ASP A 179 -3.91 -4.25 -1.29
CA ASP A 179 -4.20 -5.67 -1.17
C ASP A 179 -2.99 -6.39 -0.57
N PHE A 180 -3.20 -7.13 0.50
CA PHE A 180 -2.15 -7.81 1.25
C PHE A 180 -2.48 -9.26 1.48
N SER A 181 -1.48 -10.14 1.39
CA SER A 181 -1.55 -11.51 1.93
C SER A 181 -0.21 -11.99 2.45
N ALA A 182 -0.25 -12.86 3.47
CA ALA A 182 0.94 -13.51 4.01
C ALA A 182 0.59 -14.84 4.67
N ASN A 183 1.54 -15.79 4.66
CA ASN A 183 1.48 -17.02 5.45
C ASN A 183 2.26 -16.85 6.75
N TRP A 184 1.78 -17.54 7.80
CA TRP A 184 2.37 -17.55 9.14
C TRP A 184 2.56 -18.98 9.60
N ASP A 185 3.63 -19.24 10.31
CA ASP A 185 3.88 -20.55 10.92
C ASP A 185 3.10 -20.72 12.24
N GLN A 186 3.33 -21.83 12.90
CA GLN A 186 2.69 -22.16 14.19
C GLN A 186 3.12 -21.22 15.33
N ASP A 187 4.30 -20.61 15.23
CA ASP A 187 4.85 -19.67 16.19
C ASP A 187 4.50 -18.21 15.87
N TRP A 188 3.52 -17.97 14.99
CA TRP A 188 3.07 -16.64 14.56
C TRP A 188 4.15 -15.81 13.83
N LYS A 189 5.12 -16.48 13.23
CA LYS A 189 6.14 -15.82 12.41
C LYS A 189 5.71 -15.81 10.96
N VAL A 190 5.76 -14.64 10.35
CA VAL A 190 5.46 -14.48 8.92
C VAL A 190 6.54 -15.18 8.08
N ASP A 191 6.12 -15.88 7.02
CA ASP A 191 7.02 -16.28 5.94
C ASP A 191 7.24 -15.11 4.97
N PRO A 192 8.42 -14.49 4.97
CA PRO A 192 8.69 -13.33 4.11
C PRO A 192 8.56 -13.63 2.62
N SER A 193 8.71 -14.90 2.21
CA SER A 193 8.58 -15.31 0.80
C SER A 193 7.13 -15.33 0.33
N SER A 194 6.19 -15.47 1.27
CA SER A 194 4.75 -15.51 1.03
C SER A 194 4.10 -14.13 0.98
N ILE A 195 4.80 -13.09 1.42
CA ILE A 195 4.26 -11.74 1.43
C ILE A 195 3.96 -11.29 0.00
N GLN A 196 2.71 -10.90 -0.23
CA GLN A 196 2.24 -10.29 -1.46
C GLN A 196 1.53 -9.00 -1.13
N ILE A 197 1.92 -7.93 -1.82
CA ILE A 197 1.31 -6.61 -1.70
C ILE A 197 1.10 -6.07 -3.11
N GLU A 198 -0.09 -5.56 -3.37
CA GLU A 198 -0.40 -4.73 -4.54
C GLU A 198 -1.00 -3.43 -4.00
N SER A 199 -0.42 -2.27 -4.36
CA SER A 199 -0.83 -1.00 -3.79
C SER A 199 -0.76 0.12 -4.81
N ASP A 200 -1.86 0.88 -4.92
CA ASP A 200 -1.90 2.18 -5.60
C ASP A 200 -1.64 3.27 -4.56
N LEU A 201 -0.43 3.84 -4.60
CA LEU A 201 0.10 4.77 -3.61
C LEU A 201 0.08 6.21 -4.13
N ILE A 202 -0.39 7.12 -3.30
CA ILE A 202 -0.27 8.57 -3.48
C ILE A 202 0.43 9.13 -2.25
N ILE A 203 1.50 9.90 -2.45
CA ILE A 203 2.17 10.66 -1.39
C ILE A 203 2.01 12.13 -1.68
N GLU A 204 1.54 12.90 -0.71
CA GLU A 204 1.36 14.33 -0.80
C GLU A 204 2.31 15.07 0.15
N ASN A 205 2.79 16.25 -0.30
CA ASN A 205 3.74 17.08 0.43
C ASN A 205 4.97 16.30 0.89
N GLY A 206 5.51 15.48 -0.03
CA GLY A 206 6.59 14.57 0.27
C GLY A 206 7.95 15.25 0.29
N GLU A 207 8.80 14.85 1.25
CA GLU A 207 10.21 15.19 1.29
C GLU A 207 11.05 13.93 1.51
N LEU A 208 12.10 13.78 0.71
CA LEU A 208 13.14 12.78 0.93
C LEU A 208 14.42 13.50 1.31
N LEU A 209 14.91 13.25 2.53
CA LEU A 209 16.02 13.96 3.16
C LEU A 209 17.23 13.04 3.31
N ASN A 210 18.41 13.51 2.89
CA ASN A 210 19.70 12.84 3.15
C ASN A 210 19.69 11.34 2.83
N PHE A 211 19.04 10.96 1.72
CA PHE A 211 18.95 9.57 1.31
C PHE A 211 20.25 9.13 0.62
N LYS A 212 21.11 8.43 1.33
CA LYS A 212 22.44 8.03 0.90
C LYS A 212 22.55 7.41 -0.49
N PRO A 213 21.66 6.52 -0.94
CA PRO A 213 21.74 5.98 -2.30
C PRO A 213 21.68 7.06 -3.38
N ILE A 214 20.85 8.09 -3.21
CA ILE A 214 20.77 9.22 -4.16
C ILE A 214 22.00 10.11 -4.09
N GLU A 215 22.63 10.27 -2.92
CA GLU A 215 23.88 11.03 -2.79
C GLU A 215 25.01 10.42 -3.64
N LYS A 216 24.98 9.11 -3.92
CA LYS A 216 25.95 8.48 -4.84
C LYS A 216 25.82 8.99 -6.28
N LEU A 217 24.64 9.48 -6.69
CA LEU A 217 24.45 10.12 -7.99
C LEU A 217 25.21 11.44 -8.07
N ALA A 218 25.52 12.10 -6.96
CA ALA A 218 26.31 13.33 -6.90
C ALA A 218 27.72 13.16 -7.47
N SER A 219 28.24 11.95 -7.59
CA SER A 219 29.50 11.66 -8.29
C SER A 219 29.41 11.94 -9.80
N TYR A 220 28.20 11.92 -10.37
CA TYR A 220 27.91 12.16 -11.78
C TYR A 220 27.35 13.56 -12.03
N ILE A 221 26.65 14.11 -11.06
CA ILE A 221 25.99 15.41 -11.16
C ILE A 221 26.15 16.16 -9.86
N GLU A 222 26.65 17.40 -9.91
CA GLU A 222 26.78 18.27 -8.74
C GLU A 222 25.43 18.99 -8.49
N LEU A 223 24.49 18.31 -7.87
CA LEU A 223 23.20 18.85 -7.52
C LEU A 223 22.99 18.79 -6.00
N GLU A 224 22.99 19.97 -5.35
CA GLU A 224 22.64 20.08 -3.92
C GLU A 224 21.19 19.65 -3.68
N GLU A 225 20.34 19.80 -4.68
CA GLU A 225 18.93 19.44 -4.68
C GLU A 225 18.68 17.94 -4.43
N LEU A 226 19.67 17.08 -4.71
CA LEU A 226 19.56 15.62 -4.43
C LEU A 226 19.62 15.29 -2.94
N GLN A 227 20.12 16.19 -2.08
CA GLN A 227 20.12 16.00 -0.63
C GLN A 227 18.76 16.24 0.00
N HIS A 228 17.92 17.05 -0.65
CA HIS A 228 16.59 17.39 -0.17
C HIS A 228 15.61 17.42 -1.34
N ILE A 229 15.01 16.27 -1.63
CA ILE A 229 14.03 16.14 -2.69
C ILE A 229 12.65 16.44 -2.13
N LYS A 230 12.03 17.52 -2.61
CA LYS A 230 10.65 17.90 -2.30
C LYS A 230 9.76 17.63 -3.50
N PHE A 231 8.56 17.14 -3.24
CA PHE A 231 7.54 16.96 -4.26
C PHE A 231 6.14 17.19 -3.69
N LYS A 232 5.27 17.77 -4.48
CA LYS A 232 3.89 18.04 -4.07
C LYS A 232 3.06 16.78 -4.03
N THR A 233 3.14 16.00 -5.09
CA THR A 233 2.40 14.73 -5.19
C THR A 233 3.25 13.70 -5.94
N LEU A 234 3.34 12.49 -5.37
CA LEU A 234 3.91 11.31 -6.01
C LEU A 234 2.84 10.25 -6.10
N GLN A 235 2.66 9.65 -7.28
CA GLN A 235 1.75 8.53 -7.47
C GLN A 235 2.53 7.36 -8.05
N ASN A 236 2.33 6.17 -7.49
CA ASN A 236 2.96 4.97 -8.02
C ASN A 236 2.13 3.73 -7.67
N HIS A 237 2.33 2.68 -8.45
CA HIS A 237 1.79 1.35 -8.19
C HIS A 237 2.93 0.48 -7.66
N ILE A 238 2.85 0.00 -6.42
CA ILE A 238 3.88 -0.82 -5.78
C ILE A 238 3.43 -2.27 -5.74
N LEU A 239 4.29 -3.16 -6.20
CA LEU A 239 4.07 -4.60 -6.14
C LEU A 239 5.16 -5.25 -5.28
N VAL A 240 4.77 -6.03 -4.27
CA VAL A 240 5.69 -6.85 -3.48
C VAL A 240 5.35 -8.32 -3.69
N LYS A 241 6.32 -9.11 -4.12
CA LYS A 241 6.22 -10.57 -4.26
C LYS A 241 7.60 -11.21 -4.26
N ASN A 242 7.68 -12.45 -3.79
CA ASN A 242 8.94 -13.21 -3.77
C ASN A 242 10.10 -12.44 -3.12
N LYS A 243 9.84 -11.82 -1.97
CA LYS A 243 10.81 -10.97 -1.23
C LYS A 243 11.36 -9.79 -2.04
N THR A 244 10.64 -9.32 -3.04
CA THR A 244 11.10 -8.22 -3.92
C THR A 244 10.00 -7.17 -4.04
N ILE A 245 10.37 -5.92 -3.81
CA ILE A 245 9.58 -4.73 -4.05
C ILE A 245 9.86 -4.28 -5.47
N TYR A 246 8.84 -4.22 -6.31
CA TYR A 246 8.91 -3.69 -7.67
C TYR A 246 8.34 -2.29 -7.69
N ILE A 247 9.11 -1.37 -8.21
CA ILE A 247 8.78 0.04 -8.35
C ILE A 247 8.68 0.33 -9.85
N PRO A 248 7.47 0.40 -10.42
CA PRO A 248 7.28 0.77 -11.82
C PRO A 248 7.78 2.17 -12.09
N ARG A 249 8.00 2.46 -13.37
CA ARG A 249 8.48 3.75 -13.83
C ARG A 249 7.58 4.90 -13.35
N PHE A 250 8.17 5.84 -12.63
CA PHE A 250 7.51 7.08 -12.22
C PHE A 250 8.43 8.27 -12.46
N GLN A 251 7.84 9.45 -12.52
CA GLN A 251 8.54 10.67 -12.85
C GLN A 251 8.28 11.75 -11.79
N VAL A 252 9.37 12.38 -11.36
CA VAL A 252 9.38 13.54 -10.46
C VAL A 252 9.85 14.75 -11.28
N ASN A 253 9.00 15.76 -11.42
CA ASN A 253 9.29 16.94 -12.22
C ASN A 253 9.40 18.19 -11.36
N ASN A 254 10.40 19.01 -11.65
CA ASN A 254 10.48 20.39 -11.18
C ASN A 254 11.02 21.31 -12.30
N SER A 255 11.17 22.59 -12.00
CA SER A 255 11.69 23.58 -12.97
C SER A 255 13.14 23.34 -13.41
N ALA A 256 13.92 22.67 -12.58
CA ALA A 256 15.35 22.45 -12.78
C ALA A 256 15.69 21.02 -13.24
N LEU A 257 15.00 20.02 -12.69
CA LEU A 257 15.32 18.60 -12.83
C LEU A 257 14.05 17.78 -13.01
N ASN A 258 14.01 16.95 -14.04
CA ASN A 258 13.06 15.87 -14.16
C ASN A 258 13.80 14.55 -13.88
N LEU A 259 13.35 13.84 -12.86
CA LEU A 259 13.89 12.53 -12.49
C LEU A 259 12.85 11.46 -12.82
N THR A 260 13.24 10.48 -13.63
CA THR A 260 12.47 9.25 -13.80
C THR A 260 13.21 8.11 -13.09
N LEU A 261 12.48 7.31 -12.35
CA LEU A 261 12.99 6.14 -11.61
C LEU A 261 12.12 4.93 -11.89
N GLU A 262 12.75 3.78 -12.06
CA GLU A 262 12.14 2.45 -12.03
C GLU A 262 13.11 1.44 -11.45
N GLY A 263 12.62 0.29 -10.98
CA GLY A 263 13.51 -0.78 -10.55
C GLY A 263 12.93 -1.72 -9.51
N SER A 264 13.83 -2.38 -8.80
CA SER A 264 13.47 -3.34 -7.76
C SER A 264 14.41 -3.28 -6.56
N HIS A 265 13.87 -3.73 -5.41
CA HIS A 265 14.59 -3.83 -4.14
C HIS A 265 14.19 -5.12 -3.44
N THR A 266 15.16 -6.01 -3.19
CA THR A 266 14.90 -7.25 -2.47
C THR A 266 14.94 -7.04 -0.96
N PHE A 267 14.29 -7.92 -0.20
CA PHE A 267 14.36 -7.89 1.28
C PHE A 267 15.79 -8.12 1.82
N ASP A 268 16.68 -8.67 0.99
CA ASP A 268 18.11 -8.83 1.31
C ASP A 268 18.95 -7.61 0.88
N ASN A 269 18.30 -6.44 0.72
CA ASN A 269 18.92 -5.16 0.38
C ASN A 269 19.68 -5.14 -0.96
N GLN A 270 19.34 -6.01 -1.91
CA GLN A 270 19.85 -5.90 -3.28
C GLN A 270 18.93 -5.00 -4.09
N ILE A 271 19.51 -4.06 -4.81
CA ILE A 271 18.80 -3.10 -5.64
C ILE A 271 19.21 -3.22 -7.11
N ASP A 272 18.26 -2.92 -7.99
CA ASP A 272 18.46 -2.67 -9.41
C ASP A 272 17.56 -1.49 -9.80
N TYR A 273 18.12 -0.28 -9.79
CA TYR A 273 17.41 0.95 -10.10
C TYR A 273 17.94 1.57 -11.37
N GLN A 274 17.05 2.08 -12.19
CA GLN A 274 17.34 2.82 -13.41
C GLN A 274 16.83 4.26 -13.24
N PHE A 275 17.69 5.23 -13.58
CA PHE A 275 17.43 6.65 -13.46
C PHE A 275 17.57 7.31 -14.82
N GLU A 276 16.57 8.12 -15.20
CA GLU A 276 16.69 9.09 -16.28
C GLU A 276 16.59 10.48 -15.66
N LEU A 277 17.65 11.27 -15.82
CA LEU A 277 17.72 12.65 -15.36
C LEU A 277 17.68 13.58 -16.57
N VAL A 278 16.72 14.52 -16.57
CA VAL A 278 16.61 15.54 -17.61
C VAL A 278 16.90 16.89 -16.97
N LEU A 279 18.02 17.49 -17.33
CA LEU A 279 18.52 18.74 -16.78
C LEU A 279 18.25 19.88 -17.75
N ASN A 280 17.94 21.07 -17.22
CA ASN A 280 17.91 22.27 -18.04
C ASN A 280 19.35 22.70 -18.47
N GLU A 281 19.47 23.64 -19.41
CA GLU A 281 20.76 24.06 -19.94
C GLU A 281 21.76 24.54 -18.88
N LEU A 282 21.29 25.21 -17.83
CA LEU A 282 22.14 25.71 -16.74
C LEU A 282 22.72 24.55 -15.92
N LEU A 283 21.91 23.54 -15.60
CA LEU A 283 22.33 22.38 -14.83
C LEU A 283 23.08 21.36 -15.69
N GLY A 284 22.83 21.30 -16.99
CA GLY A 284 23.59 20.46 -17.92
C GLY A 284 25.09 20.75 -17.90
N ARG A 285 25.49 21.98 -17.59
CA ARG A 285 26.90 22.37 -17.40
C ARG A 285 27.56 21.83 -16.14
N LYS A 286 26.76 21.39 -15.15
CA LYS A 286 27.23 20.78 -13.91
C LYS A 286 27.49 19.26 -14.06
N VAL A 287 27.20 18.68 -15.22
CA VAL A 287 27.45 17.26 -15.49
C VAL A 287 28.96 17.01 -15.58
N LYS A 288 29.45 16.07 -14.78
CA LYS A 288 30.86 15.64 -14.87
C LYS A 288 31.06 14.86 -16.18
N LYS A 289 31.93 15.36 -17.04
CA LYS A 289 32.24 14.68 -18.31
C LYS A 289 32.82 13.30 -18.02
N PRO A 290 32.32 12.22 -18.64
CA PRO A 290 32.89 10.89 -18.51
C PRO A 290 34.33 10.85 -19.03
N LYS A 291 35.16 9.96 -18.49
CA LYS A 291 36.47 9.67 -19.02
C LYS A 291 36.35 9.11 -20.45
N GLU A 292 37.35 9.34 -21.30
CA GLU A 292 37.33 9.13 -22.78
C GLU A 292 36.75 7.81 -23.31
N ASN A 293 36.46 6.81 -22.45
CA ASN A 293 35.93 5.49 -22.84
C ASN A 293 34.54 5.16 -22.24
N GLU A 294 33.91 6.09 -21.54
CA GLU A 294 32.59 5.87 -20.93
C GLU A 294 31.49 6.52 -21.78
N PHE A 295 30.89 5.74 -22.66
CA PHE A 295 29.70 6.14 -23.40
C PHE A 295 28.46 5.94 -22.51
N GLY A 296 27.79 7.00 -22.10
CA GLY A 296 26.60 6.84 -21.24
C GLY A 296 25.81 8.10 -21.03
N TYR A 297 26.19 9.19 -21.70
CA TYR A 297 25.49 10.43 -21.51
C TYR A 297 25.14 11.08 -22.84
N VAL A 298 24.12 11.81 -22.81
CA VAL A 298 23.86 13.15 -23.22
C VAL A 298 23.55 13.31 -24.64
N GLU A 299 22.42 13.79 -24.87
CA GLU A 299 22.27 14.67 -26.00
C GLU A 299 21.37 15.82 -25.62
N ASP A 300 21.70 16.97 -26.12
CA ASP A 300 20.75 18.06 -26.32
C ASP A 300 19.56 17.46 -27.08
N ASP A 301 18.37 17.43 -26.46
CA ASP A 301 17.14 16.95 -27.10
C ASP A 301 16.61 17.93 -28.18
N GLY A 302 17.44 18.90 -28.61
CA GLY A 302 17.08 19.98 -29.50
C GLY A 302 16.35 21.14 -28.78
N LEU A 303 16.13 21.01 -27.45
CA LEU A 303 15.49 22.00 -26.58
C LEU A 303 16.45 22.55 -25.54
N GLY A 304 17.76 22.28 -25.64
CA GLY A 304 18.77 22.72 -24.71
C GLY A 304 18.78 21.93 -23.40
N ARG A 305 18.21 20.70 -23.37
CA ARG A 305 18.17 19.83 -22.18
C ARG A 305 19.11 18.67 -22.31
N THR A 306 19.83 18.39 -21.24
CA THR A 306 20.76 17.26 -21.13
C THR A 306 20.09 16.06 -20.45
N LYS A 307 20.11 14.90 -21.10
CA LYS A 307 19.62 13.63 -20.52
C LYS A 307 20.78 12.76 -20.05
N ILE A 308 20.63 12.16 -18.88
CA ILE A 308 21.59 11.23 -18.30
C ILE A 308 20.85 9.96 -17.89
N PHE A 309 21.38 8.83 -18.34
CA PHE A 309 20.86 7.51 -17.96
C PHE A 309 21.86 6.85 -17.02
N LEU A 310 21.43 6.56 -15.81
CA LEU A 310 22.22 5.93 -14.76
C LEU A 310 21.56 4.64 -14.29
N LYS A 311 22.38 3.66 -13.97
CA LYS A 311 21.98 2.43 -13.32
C LYS A 311 22.65 2.32 -11.96
N MET A 312 21.90 1.92 -10.93
CA MET A 312 22.39 1.70 -9.58
C MET A 312 22.06 0.26 -9.18
N THR A 313 23.07 -0.54 -8.88
CA THR A 313 22.93 -1.97 -8.60
C THR A 313 23.74 -2.41 -7.38
N GLY A 314 23.46 -3.62 -6.91
CA GLY A 314 24.19 -4.23 -5.81
C GLY A 314 23.53 -3.99 -4.45
N ASN A 315 24.33 -3.99 -3.39
CA ASN A 315 23.80 -3.76 -2.05
C ASN A 315 23.53 -2.27 -1.81
N VAL A 316 22.37 -1.94 -1.28
CA VAL A 316 21.90 -0.58 -1.06
C VAL A 316 22.81 0.26 -0.14
N ASP A 317 23.50 -0.38 0.80
CA ASP A 317 24.46 0.31 1.69
C ASP A 317 25.72 0.78 0.98
N ASN A 318 26.10 0.09 -0.12
CA ASN A 318 27.23 0.48 -0.96
C ASN A 318 26.92 0.16 -2.43
N PRO A 319 26.00 0.88 -3.07
CA PRO A 319 25.59 0.61 -4.43
C PRO A 319 26.67 0.99 -5.44
N GLU A 320 26.70 0.25 -6.54
CA GLU A 320 27.49 0.58 -7.72
C GLU A 320 26.64 1.41 -8.67
N VAL A 321 27.13 2.60 -9.01
CA VAL A 321 26.49 3.50 -9.98
C VAL A 321 27.30 3.51 -11.25
N SER A 322 26.62 3.38 -12.38
CA SER A 322 27.21 3.40 -13.73
C SER A 322 26.27 4.07 -14.72
N TYR A 323 26.80 4.45 -15.87
CA TYR A 323 25.95 4.87 -16.99
C TYR A 323 25.17 3.68 -17.56
N ASP A 324 23.86 3.86 -17.76
CA ASP A 324 23.00 2.86 -18.39
C ASP A 324 23.09 2.95 -19.93
N LYS A 325 24.04 2.19 -20.48
CA LYS A 325 24.26 2.12 -21.93
C LYS A 325 23.11 1.44 -22.69
N GLU A 326 22.38 0.57 -22.06
CA GLU A 326 21.25 -0.15 -22.68
C GLU A 326 20.04 0.76 -22.82
N GLN A 327 19.70 1.48 -21.75
CA GLN A 327 18.63 2.47 -21.78
C GLN A 327 18.94 3.60 -22.76
N LEU A 328 20.18 4.08 -22.81
CA LEU A 328 20.62 5.06 -23.80
C LEU A 328 20.44 4.57 -25.23
N LYS A 329 20.88 3.33 -25.53
CA LYS A 329 20.71 2.74 -26.87
C LYS A 329 19.26 2.58 -27.26
N SER A 330 18.39 2.16 -26.33
CA SER A 330 16.95 2.06 -26.55
C SER A 330 16.35 3.43 -26.88
N HIS A 331 16.69 4.45 -26.11
CA HIS A 331 16.23 5.81 -26.32
C HIS A 331 16.65 6.37 -27.69
N VAL A 332 17.93 6.19 -28.08
CA VAL A 332 18.43 6.62 -29.39
C VAL A 332 17.71 5.86 -30.52
N LYS A 333 17.50 4.56 -30.36
CA LYS A 333 16.78 3.75 -31.35
C LYS A 333 15.32 4.19 -31.50
N GLU A 334 14.64 4.53 -30.43
CA GLU A 334 13.27 5.03 -30.46
C GLU A 334 13.21 6.38 -31.18
N LYS A 335 14.08 7.34 -30.84
CA LYS A 335 14.16 8.64 -31.54
C LYS A 335 14.39 8.47 -33.04
N VAL A 336 15.36 7.65 -33.44
CA VAL A 336 15.63 7.40 -34.87
C VAL A 336 14.41 6.78 -35.56
N ASN A 337 13.68 5.90 -34.88
CA ASN A 337 12.46 5.32 -35.44
C ASN A 337 11.33 6.34 -35.55
N GLU A 338 11.13 7.20 -34.55
CA GLU A 338 10.16 8.31 -34.58
C GLU A 338 10.45 9.28 -35.70
N GLU A 339 11.71 9.70 -35.87
CA GLU A 339 12.14 10.58 -36.98
C GLU A 339 11.87 9.91 -38.32
N LYS A 340 12.22 8.64 -38.51
CA LYS A 340 11.91 7.90 -39.74
C LYS A 340 10.41 7.80 -40.00
N GLN A 341 9.58 7.58 -38.98
CA GLN A 341 8.13 7.55 -39.14
C GLN A 341 7.57 8.94 -39.49
N THR A 342 8.12 9.99 -38.86
CA THR A 342 7.72 11.36 -39.11
C THR A 342 8.07 11.76 -40.56
N ILE A 343 9.29 11.43 -41.03
CA ILE A 343 9.71 11.66 -42.40
C ILE A 343 8.85 10.87 -43.39
N LYS A 344 8.56 9.60 -43.11
CA LYS A 344 7.65 8.80 -43.95
C LYS A 344 6.24 9.40 -44.00
N ARG A 345 5.72 9.91 -42.87
CA ARG A 345 4.41 10.56 -42.83
C ARG A 345 4.39 11.82 -43.67
N LEU A 346 5.38 12.71 -43.52
CA LEU A 346 5.50 13.91 -44.30
C LEU A 346 5.63 13.62 -45.80
N LEU A 347 6.46 12.68 -46.19
CA LEU A 347 6.59 12.24 -47.58
C LEU A 347 5.29 11.64 -48.14
N ASN A 348 4.51 10.94 -47.30
CA ASN A 348 3.23 10.43 -47.73
C ASN A 348 2.16 11.50 -47.86
N GLU A 349 2.17 12.50 -46.97
CA GLU A 349 1.24 13.66 -47.01
C GLU A 349 1.54 14.57 -48.24
N GLU A 350 2.81 14.87 -48.51
CA GLU A 350 3.19 15.78 -49.62
C GLU A 350 3.26 15.10 -50.97
N PHE A 351 3.76 13.85 -51.04
CA PHE A 351 4.04 13.16 -52.30
C PHE A 351 3.25 11.89 -52.53
N GLY A 352 2.39 11.51 -51.58
CA GLY A 352 1.59 10.26 -51.66
C GLY A 352 2.43 8.98 -51.71
N LEU A 353 3.70 9.03 -51.27
CA LEU A 353 4.58 7.89 -51.16
C LEU A 353 4.12 7.05 -49.97
N PHE A 354 4.26 5.72 -50.05
CA PHE A 354 3.90 4.79 -48.98
C PHE A 354 2.39 4.64 -48.64
N LYS A 355 1.49 4.98 -49.59
CA LYS A 355 0.03 4.89 -49.38
C LYS A 355 -0.49 3.53 -48.91
N ASN A 356 0.24 2.46 -49.23
CA ASN A 356 -0.11 1.08 -48.89
C ASN A 356 0.67 0.53 -47.67
N ASP A 357 1.53 1.36 -47.04
CA ASP A 357 2.27 0.95 -45.86
C ASP A 357 1.40 1.15 -44.60
N SER A 358 1.26 0.11 -43.78
CA SER A 358 0.48 0.14 -42.52
C SER A 358 1.00 1.17 -41.50
N ILE A 359 2.25 1.61 -41.66
CA ILE A 359 2.90 2.62 -40.82
C ILE A 359 2.39 4.05 -41.15
N SER A 360 1.90 4.26 -42.38
CA SER A 360 1.37 5.56 -42.80
C SER A 360 -0.07 5.84 -42.32
N LYS A 361 -0.76 4.87 -41.74
CA LYS A 361 -2.07 5.09 -41.10
C LYS A 361 -1.85 5.55 -39.67
N PRO A 362 -2.53 6.60 -39.21
CA PRO A 362 -2.44 7.00 -37.82
C PRO A 362 -2.95 5.81 -36.98
N LYS A 363 -2.09 5.19 -36.20
CA LYS A 363 -2.53 4.30 -35.13
C LYS A 363 -3.46 5.13 -34.27
N LYS A 364 -4.74 4.71 -34.14
CA LYS A 364 -5.54 5.17 -33.02
C LYS A 364 -4.66 5.00 -31.78
N LYS A 365 -4.36 6.10 -31.11
CA LYS A 365 -3.67 6.05 -29.84
C LYS A 365 -4.47 5.10 -28.95
N GLU A 366 -4.01 3.87 -28.80
CA GLU A 366 -4.28 3.14 -27.59
C GLU A 366 -3.77 4.06 -26.49
N THR A 367 -4.61 4.37 -25.56
CA THR A 367 -4.33 5.22 -24.41
C THR A 367 -3.04 4.67 -23.79
N GLU A 368 -1.90 5.29 -24.14
CA GLU A 368 -0.69 5.13 -23.36
C GLU A 368 -1.09 5.56 -21.95
N GLU A 369 -0.94 4.65 -21.00
CA GLU A 369 -1.00 4.99 -19.60
C GLU A 369 0.02 6.11 -19.44
N LYS A 370 -0.48 7.34 -19.27
CA LYS A 370 0.38 8.52 -19.12
C LYS A 370 1.23 8.25 -17.89
N PRO A 371 2.56 8.31 -17.99
CA PRO A 371 3.40 8.23 -16.81
C PRO A 371 2.93 9.29 -15.81
N PHE A 372 2.72 8.89 -14.57
CA PHE A 372 2.29 9.80 -13.51
C PHE A 372 3.29 10.95 -13.39
N THR A 373 2.79 12.17 -13.43
CA THR A 373 3.61 13.37 -13.36
C THR A 373 3.48 13.99 -11.98
N ILE A 374 4.61 14.32 -11.35
CA ILE A 374 4.67 14.94 -10.03
C ILE A 374 5.01 16.42 -10.19
N GLU A 375 4.20 17.28 -9.58
CA GLU A 375 4.44 18.71 -9.54
C GLU A 375 5.15 19.10 -8.24
N TRP A 376 6.22 19.88 -8.34
CA TRP A 376 6.97 20.42 -7.21
C TRP A 376 6.31 21.69 -6.67
N ASP A 377 6.48 21.92 -5.37
CA ASP A 377 6.06 23.16 -4.74
C ASP A 377 7.21 24.19 -4.84
N ASP A 378 7.15 25.07 -5.84
CA ASP A 378 8.09 26.19 -6.01
C ASP A 378 7.69 27.43 -5.19
N SER A 379 6.80 27.31 -4.20
CA SER A 379 6.28 28.45 -3.45
C SER A 379 7.14 28.87 -2.26
N GLU A 380 8.41 29.20 -2.51
CA GLU A 380 9.11 30.19 -1.69
C GLU A 380 9.36 31.45 -2.52
N ASN A 381 8.51 32.46 -2.34
CA ASN A 381 8.48 33.84 -2.82
C ASN A 381 7.42 34.18 -3.85
N GLN A 382 6.26 34.56 -3.37
CA GLN A 382 5.64 35.86 -3.71
C GLN A 382 4.30 36.04 -2.97
N ASP A 383 4.36 36.91 -1.98
CA ASP A 383 3.22 37.61 -1.43
C ASP A 383 2.68 38.58 -2.52
N THR A 384 1.41 38.46 -2.88
CA THR A 384 0.48 39.59 -3.13
C THR A 384 -0.85 39.09 -3.72
N SER A 385 -1.89 39.25 -2.90
CA SER A 385 -3.26 39.74 -3.16
C SER A 385 -3.90 39.59 -4.56
N GLN A 386 -5.03 38.92 -4.68
CA GLN A 386 -6.39 39.47 -4.80
C GLN A 386 -7.41 38.53 -5.43
N THR A 387 -8.45 38.28 -4.65
CA THR A 387 -9.90 38.36 -4.91
C THR A 387 -10.58 37.57 -6.03
N LYS A 388 -11.52 36.74 -5.52
CA LYS A 388 -12.90 36.45 -5.98
C LYS A 388 -13.17 35.88 -7.36
N SER A 389 -13.78 34.71 -7.40
CA SER A 389 -15.23 34.61 -7.70
C SER A 389 -15.74 33.18 -7.57
N GLU A 390 -16.83 33.05 -6.84
CA GLU A 390 -17.66 31.85 -6.71
C GLU A 390 -18.28 31.45 -8.05
N LYS A 391 -18.31 30.16 -8.35
CA LYS A 391 -19.38 29.53 -9.10
C LYS A 391 -19.63 28.13 -8.60
N LYS A 392 -20.77 27.96 -7.97
CA LYS A 392 -21.43 26.68 -7.69
C LYS A 392 -21.72 25.99 -9.03
N GLU A 393 -21.29 24.73 -9.16
CA GLU A 393 -21.99 23.79 -10.02
C GLU A 393 -22.15 22.47 -9.25
N GLU A 394 -23.41 22.13 -9.03
CA GLU A 394 -23.85 20.82 -8.60
C GLU A 394 -23.45 19.80 -9.67
N SER A 395 -22.70 18.78 -9.30
CA SER A 395 -22.56 17.59 -10.14
C SER A 395 -22.89 16.33 -9.35
N GLN A 396 -23.87 15.64 -9.86
CA GLN A 396 -24.38 14.34 -9.47
C GLN A 396 -23.26 13.32 -9.33
N SER A 397 -23.23 12.63 -8.18
CA SER A 397 -22.31 11.53 -7.92
C SER A 397 -22.73 10.29 -8.72
N GLU A 398 -22.13 10.07 -9.88
CA GLU A 398 -22.08 8.75 -10.48
C GLU A 398 -21.07 7.89 -9.70
N LYS A 399 -21.57 6.84 -9.05
CA LYS A 399 -20.76 5.78 -8.46
C LYS A 399 -19.95 5.09 -9.57
N LYS A 400 -18.71 5.52 -9.79
CA LYS A 400 -17.73 4.76 -10.56
C LYS A 400 -17.42 3.46 -9.80
N LYS A 401 -17.92 2.33 -10.31
CA LYS A 401 -17.46 1.01 -9.92
C LYS A 401 -15.98 0.90 -10.31
N THR A 402 -15.09 1.02 -9.35
CA THR A 402 -13.68 0.70 -9.51
C THR A 402 -13.55 -0.75 -9.93
N LYS A 403 -12.86 -1.02 -11.04
CA LYS A 403 -12.53 -2.39 -11.47
C LYS A 403 -11.53 -2.95 -10.44
N LYS A 404 -12.00 -3.88 -9.60
CA LYS A 404 -11.14 -4.64 -8.71
C LYS A 404 -10.05 -5.36 -9.52
N GLY A 405 -8.80 -5.27 -9.09
CA GLY A 405 -7.67 -6.01 -9.67
C GLY A 405 -7.88 -7.53 -9.62
N LYS A 406 -7.02 -8.30 -10.28
CA LYS A 406 -7.12 -9.78 -10.31
C LYS A 406 -7.08 -10.37 -8.89
N PHE A 407 -6.33 -9.74 -8.00
CA PHE A 407 -6.16 -10.16 -6.60
C PHE A 407 -7.42 -9.85 -5.76
N GLY A 408 -8.06 -8.69 -5.93
CA GLY A 408 -9.33 -8.39 -5.26
C GLY A 408 -10.46 -9.35 -5.65
N LYS A 409 -10.45 -9.88 -6.88
CA LYS A 409 -11.38 -10.95 -7.32
C LYS A 409 -11.08 -12.30 -6.65
N PHE A 410 -9.79 -12.55 -6.33
CA PHE A 410 -9.35 -13.75 -5.62
C PHE A 410 -9.77 -13.71 -4.14
N ILE A 411 -9.67 -12.56 -3.49
CA ILE A 411 -10.16 -12.33 -2.12
C ILE A 411 -11.68 -12.53 -2.05
N ASP A 412 -12.44 -11.97 -3.01
CA ASP A 412 -13.91 -12.16 -3.07
C ASP A 412 -14.29 -13.65 -3.16
N LYS A 413 -13.47 -14.47 -3.83
CA LYS A 413 -13.70 -15.91 -3.95
C LYS A 413 -13.43 -16.69 -2.66
N ILE A 414 -12.44 -16.22 -1.87
CA ILE A 414 -12.05 -16.87 -0.59
C ILE A 414 -12.92 -16.40 0.57
N ALA A 415 -13.39 -15.16 0.51
CA ALA A 415 -14.27 -14.57 1.52
C ALA A 415 -15.74 -15.07 1.44
N GLN A 416 -16.09 -15.87 0.43
CA GLN A 416 -17.38 -16.57 0.42
C GLN A 416 -17.30 -17.72 1.45
N PRO A 417 -18.32 -17.88 2.33
CA PRO A 417 -18.37 -19.06 3.20
C PRO A 417 -18.36 -20.30 2.31
N ASN A 418 -17.48 -21.26 2.61
CA ASN A 418 -17.60 -22.59 2.02
C ASN A 418 -18.98 -23.12 2.40
N GLU A 419 -19.91 -23.12 1.47
CA GLU A 419 -21.04 -24.04 1.53
C GLU A 419 -20.41 -25.43 1.36
N GLU A 420 -20.08 -26.09 2.48
CA GLU A 420 -19.79 -27.51 2.48
C GLU A 420 -21.03 -28.17 1.88
N GLU A 421 -20.84 -28.84 0.77
CA GLU A 421 -21.81 -29.74 0.17
C GLU A 421 -22.30 -30.72 1.24
N TYR A 422 -23.49 -30.47 1.77
CA TYR A 422 -24.17 -31.36 2.70
C TYR A 422 -24.59 -32.59 1.89
N VAL A 423 -23.74 -33.61 1.91
CA VAL A 423 -24.08 -34.94 1.34
C VAL A 423 -25.05 -35.59 2.33
N GLU A 424 -26.33 -35.61 2.00
CA GLU A 424 -27.32 -36.38 2.74
C GLU A 424 -26.87 -37.83 2.83
N PRO A 425 -26.88 -38.45 4.04
CA PRO A 425 -26.63 -39.87 4.17
C PRO A 425 -27.78 -40.64 3.51
N LYS A 426 -27.46 -41.47 2.53
CA LYS A 426 -28.40 -42.40 1.94
C LYS A 426 -28.87 -43.38 3.04
N GLU A 427 -30.18 -43.35 3.34
CA GLU A 427 -30.84 -44.37 4.11
C GLU A 427 -30.65 -45.75 3.42
N ASN A 428 -30.15 -46.71 4.18
CA ASN A 428 -30.33 -48.14 3.89
C ASN A 428 -31.08 -48.77 5.05
#